data_09f7b7bdeb23ec55ebbd8f0c544fb4ce
#
_entry.id   09f7b7bdeb23ec55ebbd8f0c544fb4ce
#
_cell.length_a   1.000
_cell.length_b   1.000
_cell.length_c   1.000
_cell.angle_alpha   90.00
_cell.angle_beta   90.00
_cell.angle_gamma   90.00
#
_symmetry.space_group_name_H-M   'P 1'
#
loop_
_entity.id
_entity.type
_entity.pdbx_description
1 polymer ?
#
loop_
_entity_poly.entity_id
_entity_poly.type
_entity_poly.pdbx_seq_one_letter_code
_entity_poly.pdbx_strand_id
1 'polypeptide(L)'
;MNLFKISDKIVFNTLKNIKFGYLEITHHTGELLTFGNPNDQLKATLKIKKPNFTFNLIKGGSVGLAESYMRNEFETKNLSDLIEVTARNINQIHKFSGLLDLPVINFLKNIFIKNTKNRSKKNIAKHYDLGNEFFSLWLDKTLTYSSAIFDEKNKNLSD
;
A
#
# COMPACT_ATOMS: atom_id res chain seq x y z
N MET A 1 2.99 -17.22 -22.53
CA MET A 1 1.86 -16.65 -21.74
C MET A 1 2.40 -15.41 -21.04
N ASN A 2 1.81 -14.22 -21.26
CA ASN A 2 2.37 -12.96 -20.72
C ASN A 2 2.07 -12.84 -19.23
N LEU A 3 3.09 -12.85 -18.38
CA LEU A 3 2.99 -12.80 -16.91
C LEU A 3 2.17 -11.59 -16.42
N PHE A 4 2.27 -10.45 -17.10
CA PHE A 4 1.53 -9.23 -16.75
C PHE A 4 0.02 -9.39 -16.98
N LYS A 5 -0.43 -10.10 -18.02
CA LYS A 5 -1.85 -10.42 -18.22
C LYS A 5 -2.42 -11.31 -17.12
N ILE A 6 -1.59 -12.18 -16.54
CA ILE A 6 -2.01 -13.03 -15.42
C ILE A 6 -2.15 -12.17 -14.15
N SER A 7 -1.17 -11.30 -13.87
CA SER A 7 -1.24 -10.41 -12.71
C SER A 7 -2.44 -9.45 -12.80
N ASP A 8 -2.73 -8.89 -13.96
CA ASP A 8 -3.92 -8.07 -14.20
C ASP A 8 -5.19 -8.83 -13.86
N LYS A 9 -5.34 -10.06 -14.38
CA LYS A 9 -6.50 -10.91 -14.12
C LYS A 9 -6.69 -11.19 -12.63
N ILE A 10 -5.61 -11.47 -11.90
CA ILE A 10 -5.66 -11.73 -10.45
C ILE A 10 -6.11 -10.47 -9.72
N VAL A 11 -5.44 -9.33 -9.96
CA VAL A 11 -5.75 -8.07 -9.27
C VAL A 11 -7.18 -7.63 -9.57
N PHE A 12 -7.58 -7.57 -10.82
CA PHE A 12 -8.93 -7.09 -11.18
C PHE A 12 -10.03 -8.04 -10.71
N ASN A 13 -9.80 -9.35 -10.69
CA ASN A 13 -10.74 -10.27 -10.06
C ASN A 13 -10.88 -10.04 -8.55
N THR A 14 -9.79 -9.73 -7.88
CA THR A 14 -9.82 -9.39 -6.44
C THR A 14 -10.61 -8.11 -6.21
N LEU A 15 -10.42 -7.09 -7.03
CA LEU A 15 -11.10 -5.79 -6.93
C LEU A 15 -12.61 -5.87 -7.17
N LYS A 16 -13.14 -6.90 -7.87
CA LYS A 16 -14.59 -7.13 -8.00
C LYS A 16 -15.29 -7.34 -6.66
N ASN A 17 -14.55 -7.64 -5.60
CA ASN A 17 -15.08 -7.85 -4.25
C ASN A 17 -15.03 -6.60 -3.36
N ILE A 18 -14.73 -5.44 -3.92
CA ILE A 18 -14.81 -4.17 -3.21
C ILE A 18 -16.26 -3.93 -2.75
N LYS A 19 -16.43 -3.70 -1.44
CA LYS A 19 -17.72 -3.45 -0.79
C LYS A 19 -17.90 -1.99 -0.39
N PHE A 20 -16.81 -1.30 -0.09
CA PHE A 20 -16.81 0.07 0.40
C PHE A 20 -16.06 0.96 -0.59
N GLY A 21 -16.71 2.05 -0.99
CA GLY A 21 -16.14 2.99 -1.95
C GLY A 21 -16.35 2.57 -3.42
N TYR A 22 -15.82 3.43 -4.28
CA TYR A 22 -15.80 3.26 -5.73
C TYR A 22 -14.39 3.50 -6.24
N LEU A 23 -13.90 2.60 -7.08
CA LEU A 23 -12.57 2.68 -7.68
C LEU A 23 -12.68 2.63 -9.21
N GLU A 24 -12.20 3.70 -9.86
CA GLU A 24 -12.07 3.79 -11.30
C GLU A 24 -10.61 3.58 -11.70
N ILE A 25 -10.35 2.61 -12.56
CA ILE A 25 -9.00 2.28 -13.05
C ILE A 25 -8.92 2.52 -14.55
N THR A 26 -8.03 3.39 -14.98
CA THR A 26 -7.59 3.46 -16.37
C THR A 26 -6.37 2.56 -16.54
N HIS A 27 -6.53 1.48 -17.27
CA HIS A 27 -5.45 0.54 -17.55
C HIS A 27 -4.41 1.16 -18.53
N HIS A 28 -3.18 0.67 -18.54
CA HIS A 28 -2.13 1.19 -19.43
C HIS A 28 -2.44 1.00 -20.94
N THR A 29 -3.40 0.13 -21.28
CA THR A 29 -3.93 -0.03 -22.65
C THR A 29 -5.00 0.98 -23.01
N GLY A 30 -5.44 1.84 -22.07
CA GLY A 30 -6.54 2.78 -22.23
C GLY A 30 -7.91 2.22 -21.81
N GLU A 31 -8.02 0.96 -21.43
CA GLU A 31 -9.27 0.35 -20.95
C GLU A 31 -9.69 0.96 -19.62
N LEU A 32 -10.97 1.30 -19.49
CA LEU A 32 -11.57 1.80 -18.26
C LEU A 32 -12.26 0.67 -17.50
N LEU A 33 -11.87 0.45 -16.26
CA LEU A 33 -12.42 -0.57 -15.35
C LEU A 33 -12.96 0.11 -14.10
N THR A 34 -14.12 -0.36 -13.62
CA THR A 34 -14.76 0.20 -12.43
C THR A 34 -15.10 -0.88 -11.43
N PHE A 35 -14.96 -0.58 -10.13
CA PHE A 35 -15.17 -1.50 -9.03
C PHE A 35 -15.85 -0.80 -7.87
N GLY A 36 -16.72 -1.52 -7.14
CA GLY A 36 -17.45 -0.99 -5.99
C GLY A 36 -18.75 -0.28 -6.38
N ASN A 37 -19.25 0.57 -5.49
CA ASN A 37 -20.54 1.26 -5.65
C ASN A 37 -20.35 2.68 -6.23
N PRO A 38 -20.87 2.99 -7.45
CA PRO A 38 -20.71 4.30 -8.05
C PRO A 38 -21.41 5.44 -7.26
N ASN A 39 -22.37 5.10 -6.40
CA ASN A 39 -23.09 6.05 -5.55
C ASN A 39 -22.41 6.27 -4.19
N ASP A 40 -21.29 5.59 -3.91
CA ASP A 40 -20.53 5.82 -2.68
C ASP A 40 -19.88 7.22 -2.69
N GLN A 41 -19.78 7.82 -1.51
CA GLN A 41 -19.13 9.12 -1.34
C GLN A 41 -17.60 9.03 -1.51
N LEU A 42 -17.02 7.90 -1.07
CA LEU A 42 -15.60 7.65 -1.21
C LEU A 42 -15.29 7.15 -2.62
N LYS A 43 -14.64 7.97 -3.42
CA LYS A 43 -14.28 7.66 -4.81
C LYS A 43 -12.79 7.84 -5.05
N ALA A 44 -12.16 6.80 -5.58
CA ALA A 44 -10.75 6.84 -5.95
C ALA A 44 -10.56 6.60 -7.44
N THR A 45 -9.49 7.16 -7.98
CA THR A 45 -9.06 6.92 -9.36
C THR A 45 -7.66 6.35 -9.37
N LEU A 46 -7.38 5.48 -10.33
CA LEU A 46 -6.05 4.89 -10.52
C LEU A 46 -5.76 4.81 -12.02
N LYS A 47 -4.74 5.53 -12.51
CA LYS A 47 -4.29 5.42 -13.89
C LYS A 47 -2.99 4.62 -13.93
N ILE A 48 -3.04 3.42 -14.42
CA ILE A 48 -1.86 2.55 -14.58
C ILE A 48 -1.05 3.00 -15.79
N LYS A 49 0.24 3.31 -15.58
CA LYS A 49 1.16 3.78 -16.62
C LYS A 49 2.09 2.68 -17.14
N LYS A 50 2.39 1.71 -16.28
CA LYS A 50 3.36 0.65 -16.57
C LYS A 50 2.72 -0.74 -16.47
N PRO A 51 2.98 -1.65 -17.42
CA PRO A 51 2.37 -2.99 -17.44
C PRO A 51 2.79 -3.89 -16.27
N ASN A 52 3.89 -3.58 -15.59
CA ASN A 52 4.40 -4.33 -14.45
C ASN A 52 3.75 -3.93 -13.10
N PHE A 53 2.90 -2.92 -13.06
CA PHE A 53 2.28 -2.41 -11.83
C PHE A 53 1.56 -3.51 -11.05
N THR A 54 0.65 -4.24 -11.69
CA THR A 54 -0.14 -5.30 -11.03
C THR A 54 0.74 -6.44 -10.51
N PHE A 55 1.81 -6.78 -11.23
CA PHE A 55 2.79 -7.75 -10.79
C PHE A 55 3.55 -7.26 -9.54
N ASN A 56 3.97 -5.99 -9.52
CA ASN A 56 4.63 -5.38 -8.36
C ASN A 56 3.70 -5.33 -7.14
N LEU A 57 2.42 -5.03 -7.38
CA LEU A 57 1.38 -5.05 -6.34
C LEU A 57 1.20 -6.45 -5.72
N ILE A 58 1.13 -7.49 -6.55
CA ILE A 58 1.04 -8.88 -6.07
C ILE A 58 2.29 -9.28 -5.27
N LYS A 59 3.48 -8.94 -5.78
CA LYS A 59 4.76 -9.31 -5.17
C LYS A 59 5.00 -8.62 -3.84
N GLY A 60 4.66 -7.34 -3.74
CA GLY A 60 5.03 -6.46 -2.63
C GLY A 60 3.86 -6.01 -1.74
N GLY A 61 2.60 -6.31 -2.12
CA GLY A 61 1.42 -5.83 -1.38
C GLY A 61 1.42 -4.30 -1.23
N SER A 62 1.19 -3.80 -0.01
CA SER A 62 1.21 -2.37 0.31
C SER A 62 2.57 -1.71 0.05
N VAL A 63 3.66 -2.42 0.30
CA VAL A 63 5.01 -1.93 -0.04
C VAL A 63 5.17 -1.83 -1.56
N GLY A 64 4.71 -2.83 -2.31
CA GLY A 64 4.71 -2.81 -3.78
C GLY A 64 3.90 -1.64 -4.35
N LEU A 65 2.76 -1.30 -3.72
CA LEU A 65 1.96 -0.11 -4.08
C LEU A 65 2.76 1.18 -3.86
N ALA A 66 3.36 1.34 -2.67
CA ALA A 66 4.15 2.52 -2.33
C ALA A 66 5.37 2.69 -3.25
N GLU A 67 6.13 1.62 -3.50
CA GLU A 67 7.25 1.65 -4.43
C GLU A 67 6.82 1.97 -5.86
N SER A 68 5.67 1.45 -6.32
CA SER A 68 5.13 1.74 -7.65
C SER A 68 4.73 3.22 -7.77
N TYR A 69 4.20 3.81 -6.70
CA TYR A 69 3.92 5.25 -6.64
C TYR A 69 5.21 6.07 -6.76
N MET A 70 6.23 5.76 -5.97
CA MET A 70 7.53 6.44 -6.04
C MET A 70 8.21 6.30 -7.40
N ARG A 71 8.03 5.17 -8.10
CA ARG A 71 8.54 4.93 -9.46
C ARG A 71 7.64 5.49 -10.57
N ASN A 72 6.55 6.19 -10.21
CA ASN A 72 5.60 6.77 -11.16
C ASN A 72 5.01 5.71 -12.14
N GLU A 73 4.73 4.52 -11.61
CA GLU A 73 4.13 3.41 -12.37
C GLU A 73 2.61 3.58 -12.48
N PHE A 74 2.01 4.42 -11.63
CA PHE A 74 0.62 4.84 -11.69
C PHE A 74 0.43 6.29 -11.23
N GLU A 75 -0.73 6.85 -11.53
CA GLU A 75 -1.23 8.15 -11.07
C GLU A 75 -2.59 8.00 -10.40
N THR A 76 -2.90 8.89 -9.47
CA THR A 76 -4.20 9.03 -8.84
C THR A 76 -4.51 10.51 -8.62
N LYS A 77 -5.78 10.88 -8.66
CA LYS A 77 -6.21 12.26 -8.35
C LYS A 77 -6.03 12.60 -6.87
N ASN A 78 -6.29 11.61 -6.01
CA ASN A 78 -6.12 11.74 -4.56
C ASN A 78 -5.58 10.41 -4.00
N LEU A 79 -4.36 10.46 -3.47
CA LEU A 79 -3.71 9.28 -2.90
C LEU A 79 -4.39 8.81 -1.62
N SER A 80 -4.89 9.75 -0.79
CA SER A 80 -5.59 9.41 0.45
C SER A 80 -6.87 8.61 0.18
N ASP A 81 -7.67 9.02 -0.80
CA ASP A 81 -8.89 8.30 -1.18
C ASP A 81 -8.57 6.89 -1.69
N LEU A 82 -7.50 6.76 -2.50
CA LEU A 82 -7.06 5.45 -2.99
C LEU A 82 -6.62 4.52 -1.84
N ILE A 83 -5.87 5.05 -0.89
CA ILE A 83 -5.46 4.31 0.30
C ILE A 83 -6.68 3.95 1.15
N GLU A 84 -7.62 4.87 1.35
CA GLU A 84 -8.81 4.64 2.14
C GLU A 84 -9.71 3.55 1.52
N VAL A 85 -9.97 3.59 0.21
CA VAL A 85 -10.72 2.51 -0.48
C VAL A 85 -10.02 1.18 -0.27
N THR A 86 -8.70 1.10 -0.44
CA THR A 86 -7.97 -0.16 -0.27
C THR A 86 -7.96 -0.64 1.18
N ALA A 87 -7.79 0.24 2.15
CA ALA A 87 -7.77 -0.07 3.58
C ALA A 87 -9.14 -0.57 4.07
N ARG A 88 -10.24 0.08 3.69
CA ARG A 88 -11.61 -0.35 4.06
C ARG A 88 -11.97 -1.72 3.47
N ASN A 89 -11.33 -2.12 2.38
CA ASN A 89 -11.54 -3.41 1.73
C ASN A 89 -10.43 -4.44 1.99
N ILE A 90 -9.55 -4.20 2.95
CA ILE A 90 -8.38 -5.05 3.18
C ILE A 90 -8.74 -6.52 3.42
N ASN A 91 -9.81 -6.79 4.17
CA ASN A 91 -10.28 -8.15 4.46
C ASN A 91 -10.80 -8.87 3.21
N GLN A 92 -11.42 -8.16 2.27
CA GLN A 92 -11.89 -8.68 0.99
C GLN A 92 -10.70 -8.98 0.08
N ILE A 93 -9.73 -8.07 0.05
CA ILE A 93 -8.49 -8.21 -0.72
C ILE A 93 -7.67 -9.39 -0.21
N HIS A 94 -7.50 -9.53 1.11
CA HIS A 94 -6.75 -10.64 1.72
C HIS A 94 -7.41 -12.01 1.53
N LYS A 95 -8.73 -12.11 1.56
CA LYS A 95 -9.42 -13.39 1.31
C LYS A 95 -9.14 -13.96 -0.07
N PHE A 96 -8.88 -13.11 -1.06
CA PHE A 96 -8.55 -13.53 -2.43
C PHE A 96 -7.04 -13.69 -2.66
N SER A 97 -6.21 -13.02 -1.88
CA SER A 97 -4.75 -13.26 -1.87
C SER A 97 -4.39 -14.63 -1.27
N GLY A 98 -5.33 -15.33 -0.65
CA GLY A 98 -5.16 -16.73 -0.22
C GLY A 98 -4.71 -17.70 -1.32
N LEU A 99 -4.88 -17.35 -2.60
CA LEU A 99 -4.21 -18.05 -3.70
C LEU A 99 -2.71 -17.80 -3.76
N LEU A 100 -2.23 -16.72 -3.11
CA LEU A 100 -0.81 -16.36 -2.97
C LEU A 100 -0.22 -16.80 -1.63
N ASP A 101 -1.04 -17.28 -0.70
CA ASP A 101 -0.63 -18.02 0.50
C ASP A 101 -0.29 -19.49 0.19
N LEU A 102 0.11 -19.77 -1.07
CA LEU A 102 0.73 -21.07 -1.35
C LEU A 102 1.92 -21.24 -0.40
N PRO A 103 1.99 -22.38 0.32
CA PRO A 103 3.08 -22.67 1.27
C PRO A 103 4.47 -22.41 0.69
N VAL A 104 4.62 -22.60 -0.63
CA VAL A 104 5.86 -22.36 -1.39
C VAL A 104 6.21 -20.86 -1.44
N ILE A 105 5.25 -19.96 -1.61
CA ILE A 105 5.52 -18.51 -1.66
C ILE A 105 5.84 -17.98 -0.26
N ASN A 106 5.13 -18.45 0.76
CA ASN A 106 5.43 -18.12 2.15
C ASN A 106 6.76 -18.71 2.62
N PHE A 107 7.10 -19.92 2.17
CA PHE A 107 8.40 -20.55 2.40
C PHE A 107 9.52 -19.74 1.74
N LEU A 108 9.37 -19.30 0.49
CA LEU A 108 10.34 -18.45 -0.20
C LEU A 108 10.44 -17.07 0.46
N LYS A 109 9.31 -16.42 0.82
CA LYS A 109 9.33 -15.17 1.60
C LYS A 109 10.09 -15.35 2.92
N ASN A 110 9.87 -16.42 3.64
CA ASN A 110 10.55 -16.70 4.91
C ASN A 110 12.05 -16.98 4.75
N ILE A 111 12.49 -17.57 3.64
CA ILE A 111 13.92 -17.75 3.34
C ILE A 111 14.58 -16.40 3.01
N PHE A 112 13.91 -15.54 2.22
CA PHE A 112 14.45 -14.25 1.82
C PHE A 112 14.29 -13.14 2.87
N ILE A 113 13.35 -13.28 3.82
CA ILE A 113 13.05 -12.27 4.87
C ILE A 113 13.46 -12.75 6.26
N LYS A 114 14.43 -13.68 6.39
CA LYS A 114 14.96 -14.03 7.71
C LYS A 114 15.47 -12.77 8.43
N ASN A 115 14.77 -12.37 9.51
CA ASN A 115 15.24 -11.37 10.45
C ASN A 115 16.44 -11.94 11.24
N THR A 116 17.62 -11.87 10.65
CA THR A 116 18.85 -12.18 11.40
C THR A 116 19.20 -10.98 12.29
N LYS A 117 19.84 -11.22 13.46
CA LYS A 117 20.29 -10.14 14.35
C LYS A 117 21.06 -9.04 13.62
N ASN A 118 21.92 -9.40 12.66
CA ASN A 118 22.68 -8.45 11.86
C ASN A 118 21.80 -7.61 10.92
N ARG A 119 20.74 -8.18 10.36
CA ARG A 119 19.80 -7.47 9.49
C ARG A 119 18.89 -6.54 10.28
N SER A 120 18.42 -6.98 11.47
CA SER A 120 17.68 -6.14 12.40
C SER A 120 18.51 -4.95 12.87
N LYS A 121 19.78 -5.16 13.23
CA LYS A 121 20.72 -4.09 13.62
C LYS A 121 20.92 -3.09 12.48
N LYS A 122 21.08 -3.59 11.23
CA LYS A 122 21.23 -2.73 10.05
C LYS A 122 19.94 -1.96 9.69
N ASN A 123 18.78 -2.57 9.90
CA ASN A 123 17.49 -1.91 9.69
C ASN A 123 17.23 -0.83 10.75
N ILE A 124 17.56 -1.09 12.02
CA ILE A 124 17.48 -0.13 13.11
C ILE A 124 18.43 1.03 12.84
N ALA A 125 19.69 0.76 12.49
CA ALA A 125 20.65 1.80 12.14
C ALA A 125 20.13 2.69 11.01
N LYS A 126 19.63 2.12 9.92
CA LYS A 126 19.03 2.88 8.81
C LYS A 126 17.83 3.74 9.23
N HIS A 127 17.05 3.29 10.20
CA HIS A 127 15.90 4.05 10.70
C HIS A 127 16.35 5.28 11.51
N TYR A 128 17.41 5.15 12.28
CA TYR A 128 17.97 6.27 13.08
C TYR A 128 18.96 7.13 12.30
N ASP A 129 19.54 6.62 11.20
CA ASP A 129 20.47 7.38 10.34
C ASP A 129 19.80 8.41 9.42
N LEU A 130 18.46 8.55 9.49
CA LEU A 130 17.71 9.54 8.67
C LEU A 130 18.01 11.00 9.06
N GLY A 131 18.61 11.22 10.24
CA GLY A 131 19.04 12.54 10.70
C GLY A 131 17.90 13.50 11.07
N ASN A 132 18.25 14.54 11.83
CA ASN A 132 17.28 15.52 12.31
C ASN A 132 16.62 16.31 11.17
N GLU A 133 17.32 16.53 10.05
CA GLU A 133 16.76 17.22 8.88
C GLU A 133 15.52 16.49 8.32
N PHE A 134 15.58 15.16 8.23
CA PHE A 134 14.43 14.36 7.79
C PHE A 134 13.28 14.47 8.78
N PHE A 135 13.54 14.32 10.06
CA PHE A 135 12.51 14.39 11.10
C PHE A 135 11.87 15.77 11.22
N SER A 136 12.63 16.84 11.00
CA SER A 136 12.13 18.22 11.03
C SER A 136 11.13 18.56 9.91
N LEU A 137 11.03 17.73 8.87
CA LEU A 137 10.07 17.92 7.78
C LEU A 137 8.62 17.63 8.20
N TRP A 138 8.41 16.84 9.27
CA TRP A 138 7.06 16.35 9.64
C TRP A 138 6.84 16.20 11.14
N LEU A 139 7.88 16.30 11.97
CA LEU A 139 7.77 16.43 13.42
C LEU A 139 7.75 17.89 13.84
N ASP A 140 7.23 18.14 15.03
CA ASP A 140 7.28 19.45 15.68
C ASP A 140 8.71 19.82 16.11
N LYS A 141 8.87 21.02 16.70
CA LYS A 141 10.18 21.55 17.12
C LYS A 141 10.89 20.70 18.19
N THR A 142 10.16 19.84 18.91
CA THR A 142 10.74 18.95 19.92
C THR A 142 11.37 17.72 19.31
N LEU A 143 11.08 17.40 18.03
CA LEU A 143 11.48 16.20 17.33
C LEU A 143 11.10 14.91 18.08
N THR A 144 10.03 14.96 18.86
CA THR A 144 9.56 13.81 19.63
C THR A 144 8.87 12.80 18.72
N TYR A 145 9.52 11.68 18.54
CA TYR A 145 8.98 10.54 17.74
C TYR A 145 8.46 9.46 18.69
N SER A 146 7.37 9.77 19.37
CA SER A 146 6.69 8.85 20.28
C SER A 146 5.20 9.13 20.32
N SER A 147 4.42 8.15 20.80
CA SER A 147 2.99 8.34 21.02
C SER A 147 2.75 9.22 22.26
N ALA A 148 1.92 10.24 22.13
CA ALA A 148 1.42 11.00 23.27
C ALA A 148 0.35 10.19 24.02
N ILE A 149 0.29 10.36 25.33
CA ILE A 149 -0.81 9.87 26.17
C ILE A 149 -1.71 11.06 26.45
N PHE A 150 -2.93 11.02 25.95
CA PHE A 150 -3.94 12.05 26.16
C PHE A 150 -4.83 11.64 27.32
N ASP A 151 -5.02 12.55 28.27
CA ASP A 151 -6.01 12.43 29.35
C ASP A 151 -7.09 13.52 29.19
N GLU A 152 -8.07 13.57 30.11
CA GLU A 152 -9.15 14.56 30.05
C GLU A 152 -8.65 16.01 30.19
N LYS A 153 -7.46 16.23 30.74
CA LYS A 153 -6.87 17.54 30.99
C LYS A 153 -5.93 17.99 29.87
N ASN A 154 -5.20 17.05 29.26
CA ASN A 154 -4.19 17.33 28.23
C ASN A 154 -4.73 16.88 26.86
N LYS A 155 -5.37 17.80 26.15
CA LYS A 155 -6.01 17.51 24.85
C LYS A 155 -5.17 17.92 23.64
N ASN A 156 -4.08 18.66 23.86
CA ASN A 156 -3.20 19.14 22.80
C ASN A 156 -1.82 18.50 22.94
N LEU A 157 -1.15 18.30 21.81
CA LEU A 157 0.23 17.76 21.75
C LEU A 157 1.28 18.64 22.44
N SER A 158 0.95 19.91 22.68
CA SER A 158 1.84 20.93 23.29
C SER A 158 1.64 21.10 24.80
N ASP A 159 0.67 20.41 25.38
CA ASP A 159 0.36 20.41 26.81
C ASP A 159 1.08 19.24 27.52
#